data_5534334ac05b982b0572ba11540fad87
#
_entry.id   5534334ac05b982b0572ba11540fad87
#
_cell.length_a   1.000
_cell.length_b   1.000
_cell.length_c   1.000
_cell.angle_alpha   90.00
_cell.angle_beta   90.00
_cell.angle_gamma   90.00
#
_symmetry.space_group_name_H-M   'P 1'
#
loop_
_entity.id
_entity.type
_entity.pdbx_description
1 polymer ?
#
loop_
_entity_poly.entity_id
_entity_poly.type
_entity_poly.pdbx_seq_one_letter_code
_entity_poly.pdbx_strand_id
1 'polypeptide(L)'
;MAFNFNEVRSVAQPQPQVSPTPVDAKLETITVQASGSKKLWAGHSAAEAQQLYRELYDLGDIVSAHYFVEMNPYNDNDTKDLRFFDDQLTGFLATETNLSVIEADYEQVKAGAFYFNTLSGVQDPDIQLTLLETKDARILTSFMQWRAMMVNNDGTLNPPASYAMELTIGLFSRELGLEDKPFDRTFLVAPTLASLDNLASNNFESLRVPVTLKVLRPFSLE
;
A
#
# COMPACT_ATOMS: atom_id res chain seq x y z
N MET A 1 61.68 11.42 -10.28
CA MET A 1 60.82 11.82 -11.43
C MET A 1 59.50 12.28 -10.86
N ALA A 2 59.26 13.60 -10.82
CA ALA A 2 58.04 14.19 -10.32
C ALA A 2 57.09 14.40 -11.49
N PHE A 3 55.91 13.81 -11.43
CA PHE A 3 54.84 14.07 -12.39
C PHE A 3 54.03 15.28 -11.95
N ASN A 4 54.05 16.29 -12.82
CA ASN A 4 53.38 17.57 -12.65
C ASN A 4 51.97 17.48 -13.24
N PHE A 5 50.93 17.45 -12.40
CA PHE A 5 49.55 17.52 -12.78
C PHE A 5 49.06 18.99 -12.74
N ASN A 6 49.45 19.77 -13.70
CA ASN A 6 48.79 21.04 -13.95
C ASN A 6 48.56 21.19 -15.45
N GLU A 7 47.32 21.59 -15.75
CA GLU A 7 46.78 21.99 -17.05
C GLU A 7 45.84 20.99 -17.74
N VAL A 8 44.62 20.90 -17.18
CA VAL A 8 43.45 20.85 -18.06
C VAL A 8 42.52 22.00 -17.66
N ARG A 9 42.72 23.13 -18.29
CA ARG A 9 41.72 24.20 -18.33
C ARG A 9 40.58 23.70 -19.21
N SER A 10 39.46 23.27 -18.58
CA SER A 10 38.21 23.11 -19.29
C SER A 10 37.67 24.50 -19.64
N VAL A 11 37.73 24.82 -20.91
CA VAL A 11 37.02 25.96 -21.48
C VAL A 11 35.53 25.64 -21.38
N ALA A 12 34.85 26.27 -20.42
CA ALA A 12 33.40 26.24 -20.32
C ALA A 12 32.84 26.95 -21.56
N GLN A 13 32.22 26.17 -22.45
CA GLN A 13 31.41 26.74 -23.50
C GLN A 13 30.19 27.45 -22.87
N PRO A 14 29.91 28.68 -23.27
CA PRO A 14 28.69 29.35 -22.82
C PRO A 14 27.49 28.59 -23.36
N GLN A 15 26.69 27.99 -22.45
CA GLN A 15 25.36 27.50 -22.80
C GLN A 15 24.50 28.65 -23.32
N PRO A 16 23.81 28.47 -24.43
CA PRO A 16 22.84 29.49 -24.88
C PRO A 16 21.76 29.59 -23.79
N GLN A 17 21.66 30.78 -23.18
CA GLN A 17 20.53 31.13 -22.33
C GLN A 17 19.28 31.16 -23.21
N VAL A 18 18.52 30.07 -23.13
CA VAL A 18 17.13 30.10 -23.65
C VAL A 18 16.31 30.87 -22.61
N SER A 19 16.08 32.15 -22.88
CA SER A 19 15.10 32.92 -22.15
C SER A 19 13.75 32.18 -22.26
N PRO A 20 13.06 31.91 -21.17
CA PRO A 20 11.68 31.43 -21.27
C PRO A 20 10.86 32.54 -21.89
N THR A 21 10.45 32.35 -23.13
CA THR A 21 9.43 33.18 -23.74
C THR A 21 8.17 32.96 -22.89
N PRO A 22 7.57 34.01 -22.34
CA PRO A 22 6.29 33.85 -21.69
C PRO A 22 5.30 33.34 -22.75
N VAL A 23 4.91 32.11 -22.65
CA VAL A 23 3.77 31.58 -23.39
C VAL A 23 2.56 32.24 -22.73
N ASP A 24 2.19 33.40 -23.19
CA ASP A 24 0.85 33.93 -23.00
C ASP A 24 -0.11 32.94 -23.66
N ALA A 25 -0.41 31.86 -22.92
CA ALA A 25 -1.55 31.04 -23.22
C ALA A 25 -2.79 31.88 -23.00
N LYS A 26 -3.11 32.74 -23.98
CA LYS A 26 -4.47 33.19 -24.16
C LYS A 26 -5.31 31.94 -24.26
N LEU A 27 -5.89 31.56 -23.15
CA LEU A 27 -7.03 30.64 -23.09
C LEU A 27 -8.10 31.34 -23.95
N GLU A 28 -8.10 31.06 -25.24
CA GLU A 28 -9.23 31.41 -26.10
C GLU A 28 -10.41 30.66 -25.48
N THR A 29 -11.28 31.47 -24.88
CA THR A 29 -12.56 30.98 -24.41
C THR A 29 -13.28 30.50 -25.68
N ILE A 30 -13.19 29.18 -25.92
CA ILE A 30 -13.97 28.55 -26.97
C ILE A 30 -15.41 28.67 -26.52
N THR A 31 -16.06 29.72 -27.02
CA THR A 31 -17.50 29.91 -26.90
C THR A 31 -18.13 28.85 -27.80
N VAL A 32 -18.36 27.66 -27.27
CA VAL A 32 -19.15 26.64 -27.95
C VAL A 32 -20.57 27.18 -28.01
N GLN A 33 -20.94 27.73 -29.18
CA GLN A 33 -22.33 28.05 -29.43
C GLN A 33 -23.14 26.77 -29.27
N ALA A 34 -24.07 26.78 -28.34
CA ALA A 34 -25.00 25.72 -28.07
C ALA A 34 -25.96 25.52 -29.24
N SER A 35 -25.48 24.89 -30.30
CA SER A 35 -26.31 24.32 -31.34
C SER A 35 -26.92 23.03 -30.77
N GLY A 36 -28.22 23.08 -30.54
CA GLY A 36 -29.14 22.04 -30.10
C GLY A 36 -28.51 20.78 -29.52
N SER A 37 -28.60 20.60 -28.20
CA SER A 37 -27.88 19.59 -27.41
C SER A 37 -28.07 18.16 -27.94
N LYS A 38 -27.20 17.74 -28.84
CA LYS A 38 -27.01 16.33 -29.11
C LYS A 38 -26.30 15.77 -27.90
N LYS A 39 -26.98 14.91 -27.14
CA LYS A 39 -26.37 14.14 -26.04
C LYS A 39 -25.37 13.18 -26.64
N LEU A 40 -24.08 13.53 -26.59
CA LEU A 40 -23.02 12.84 -27.32
C LEU A 40 -22.31 11.75 -26.50
N TRP A 41 -22.36 11.80 -25.17
CA TRP A 41 -21.66 10.88 -24.30
C TRP A 41 -22.51 10.50 -23.09
N ALA A 42 -22.85 9.22 -22.98
CA ALA A 42 -23.64 8.65 -21.87
C ALA A 42 -24.91 9.46 -21.52
N GLY A 43 -25.51 10.13 -22.51
CA GLY A 43 -26.71 10.95 -22.31
C GLY A 43 -26.44 12.39 -21.87
N HIS A 44 -25.17 12.81 -21.72
CA HIS A 44 -24.77 14.16 -21.33
C HIS A 44 -24.46 15.05 -22.55
N SER A 45 -24.75 16.34 -22.42
CA SER A 45 -24.28 17.35 -23.37
C SER A 45 -22.76 17.57 -23.20
N ALA A 46 -22.12 18.15 -24.20
CA ALA A 46 -20.68 18.45 -24.12
C ALA A 46 -20.32 19.35 -22.92
N ALA A 47 -21.20 20.28 -22.54
CA ALA A 47 -20.98 21.14 -21.39
C ALA A 47 -21.08 20.40 -20.06
N GLU A 48 -22.07 19.51 -19.92
CA GLU A 48 -22.21 18.63 -18.73
C GLU A 48 -21.04 17.66 -18.62
N ALA A 49 -20.59 17.06 -19.73
CA ALA A 49 -19.43 16.18 -19.73
C ALA A 49 -18.15 16.93 -19.31
N GLN A 50 -17.98 18.18 -19.76
CA GLN A 50 -16.84 19.00 -19.38
C GLN A 50 -16.88 19.39 -17.89
N GLN A 51 -18.07 19.66 -17.36
CA GLN A 51 -18.23 19.95 -15.94
C GLN A 51 -17.91 18.71 -15.08
N LEU A 52 -18.46 17.54 -15.44
CA LEU A 52 -18.15 16.28 -14.77
C LEU A 52 -16.65 15.95 -14.81
N TYR A 53 -15.98 16.25 -15.94
CA TYR A 53 -14.56 16.05 -16.07
C TYR A 53 -13.75 16.98 -15.15
N ARG A 54 -14.17 18.23 -14.97
CA ARG A 54 -13.56 19.16 -14.02
C ARG A 54 -13.76 18.70 -12.59
N GLU A 55 -14.98 18.30 -12.23
CA GLU A 55 -15.28 17.77 -10.90
C GLU A 55 -14.45 16.52 -10.59
N LEU A 56 -14.28 15.63 -11.58
CA LEU A 56 -13.42 14.43 -11.44
C LEU A 56 -11.94 14.82 -11.27
N TYR A 57 -11.48 15.83 -11.99
CA TYR A 57 -10.11 16.32 -11.88
C TYR A 57 -9.85 17.00 -10.53
N ASP A 58 -10.84 17.76 -10.02
CA ASP A 58 -10.75 18.43 -8.72
C ASP A 58 -10.77 17.45 -7.55
N LEU A 59 -11.39 16.26 -7.72
CA LEU A 59 -11.36 15.18 -6.73
C LEU A 59 -9.95 14.58 -6.56
N GLY A 60 -9.14 14.64 -7.61
CA GLY A 60 -7.78 14.09 -7.62
C GLY A 60 -7.72 12.56 -7.59
N ASP A 61 -6.55 12.02 -7.86
CA ASP A 61 -6.27 10.60 -7.86
C ASP A 61 -5.39 10.23 -6.66
N ILE A 62 -5.76 9.14 -5.97
CA ILE A 62 -4.87 8.53 -4.98
C ILE A 62 -3.91 7.61 -5.72
N VAL A 63 -2.61 7.88 -5.60
CA VAL A 63 -1.57 7.06 -6.19
C VAL A 63 -1.34 5.81 -5.32
N SER A 64 -1.26 4.64 -5.94
CA SER A 64 -1.04 3.37 -5.24
C SER A 64 0.23 3.31 -4.36
N ALA A 65 1.16 4.22 -4.58
CA ALA A 65 2.36 4.37 -3.75
C ALA A 65 2.10 5.11 -2.42
N HIS A 66 0.94 5.73 -2.26
CA HIS A 66 0.57 6.48 -1.06
C HIS A 66 -0.20 5.58 -0.08
N TYR A 67 0.46 4.55 0.40
CA TYR A 67 -0.06 3.67 1.46
C TYR A 67 0.86 3.71 2.68
N PHE A 68 0.31 3.34 3.83
CA PHE A 68 1.08 3.14 5.06
C PHE A 68 0.69 1.81 5.69
N VAL A 69 1.64 1.23 6.36
CA VAL A 69 1.48 0.00 7.16
C VAL A 69 2.01 0.29 8.55
N GLU A 70 1.19 0.06 9.55
CA GLU A 70 1.56 0.24 10.96
C GLU A 70 1.27 -1.05 11.70
N MET A 71 2.23 -1.50 12.49
CA MET A 71 2.10 -2.70 13.33
C MET A 71 2.26 -2.30 14.79
N ASN A 72 1.30 -2.67 15.61
CA ASN A 72 1.30 -2.40 17.04
C ASN A 72 1.03 -3.69 17.84
N PRO A 73 1.62 -3.85 19.04
CA PRO A 73 1.31 -4.96 19.91
C PRO A 73 -0.15 -4.86 20.40
N TYR A 74 -0.87 -5.98 20.41
CA TYR A 74 -2.23 -5.99 20.93
C TYR A 74 -2.24 -5.99 22.47
N ASN A 75 -2.83 -4.96 23.10
CA ASN A 75 -2.94 -4.82 24.55
C ASN A 75 -1.60 -4.98 25.29
N ASP A 76 -0.51 -4.42 24.77
CA ASP A 76 0.84 -4.52 25.38
C ASP A 76 1.27 -5.98 25.67
N ASN A 77 0.83 -6.93 24.85
CA ASN A 77 1.22 -8.34 24.98
C ASN A 77 2.72 -8.56 24.68
N ASP A 78 3.14 -9.83 24.70
CA ASP A 78 4.55 -10.21 24.53
C ASP A 78 5.13 -9.77 23.16
N THR A 79 4.29 -9.45 22.17
CA THR A 79 4.76 -8.99 20.85
C THR A 79 5.46 -7.64 20.90
N LYS A 80 5.28 -6.84 21.95
CA LYS A 80 6.01 -5.58 22.14
C LYS A 80 7.53 -5.73 22.16
N ASP A 81 8.02 -6.91 22.55
CA ASP A 81 9.45 -7.21 22.65
C ASP A 81 10.06 -7.69 21.31
N LEU A 82 9.25 -7.69 20.23
CA LEU A 82 9.75 -8.01 18.90
C LEU A 82 10.62 -6.87 18.35
N ARG A 83 11.69 -7.24 17.68
CA ARG A 83 12.62 -6.27 17.06
C ARG A 83 12.01 -5.42 15.95
N PHE A 84 10.81 -5.73 15.53
CA PHE A 84 10.01 -4.85 14.65
C PHE A 84 9.87 -3.43 15.19
N PHE A 85 9.77 -3.29 16.50
CA PHE A 85 9.43 -2.01 17.15
C PHE A 85 10.65 -1.22 17.61
N ASP A 86 11.86 -1.79 17.48
CA ASP A 86 13.10 -1.16 17.99
C ASP A 86 13.33 0.27 17.48
N ASP A 87 12.89 0.61 16.25
CA ASP A 87 13.08 1.94 15.66
C ASP A 87 11.84 2.47 14.92
N GLN A 88 10.68 1.89 15.11
CA GLN A 88 9.42 2.24 14.42
C GLN A 88 9.53 2.19 12.87
N LEU A 89 10.47 1.42 12.33
CA LEU A 89 10.79 1.39 10.92
C LEU A 89 9.95 0.40 10.10
N THR A 90 9.16 -0.45 10.75
CA THR A 90 8.48 -1.56 10.08
C THR A 90 7.56 -1.11 8.95
N GLY A 91 6.86 0.01 9.14
CA GLY A 91 6.01 0.59 8.10
C GLY A 91 6.78 1.03 6.85
N PHE A 92 8.01 1.52 7.03
CA PHE A 92 8.88 1.93 5.92
C PHE A 92 9.53 0.76 5.21
N LEU A 93 9.62 -0.40 5.85
CA LEU A 93 10.18 -1.61 5.25
C LEU A 93 9.16 -2.37 4.40
N ALA A 94 7.86 -2.06 4.51
CA ALA A 94 6.83 -2.64 3.66
C ALA A 94 6.93 -2.07 2.24
N THR A 95 7.25 -2.92 1.27
CA THR A 95 7.39 -2.54 -0.15
C THR A 95 6.13 -2.81 -0.94
N GLU A 96 5.37 -3.81 -0.55
CA GLU A 96 4.13 -4.21 -1.20
C GLU A 96 3.13 -4.71 -0.15
N THR A 97 1.87 -4.40 -0.35
CA THR A 97 0.77 -4.94 0.45
C THR A 97 -0.40 -5.28 -0.45
N ASN A 98 -1.10 -6.36 -0.11
CA ASN A 98 -2.35 -6.73 -0.75
C ASN A 98 -3.44 -6.81 0.32
N LEU A 99 -4.47 -6.03 0.15
CA LEU A 99 -5.62 -5.96 1.04
C LEU A 99 -6.91 -6.10 0.24
N SER A 100 -7.65 -7.19 0.47
CA SER A 100 -9.02 -7.31 0.00
C SER A 100 -9.95 -6.57 0.96
N VAL A 101 -10.73 -5.63 0.43
CA VAL A 101 -11.67 -4.85 1.25
C VAL A 101 -12.91 -5.66 1.58
N ILE A 102 -13.35 -6.51 0.65
CA ILE A 102 -14.52 -7.38 0.81
C ILE A 102 -14.21 -8.72 0.19
N GLU A 103 -14.45 -9.79 0.94
CA GLU A 103 -14.44 -11.16 0.46
C GLU A 103 -15.71 -11.84 0.95
N ALA A 104 -16.66 -12.06 0.03
CA ALA A 104 -17.99 -12.54 0.35
C ALA A 104 -18.29 -13.82 -0.44
N ASP A 105 -18.77 -14.84 0.26
CA ASP A 105 -19.20 -16.10 -0.31
C ASP A 105 -20.69 -16.08 -0.63
N TYR A 106 -21.02 -16.52 -1.83
CA TYR A 106 -22.40 -16.64 -2.28
C TYR A 106 -22.75 -18.09 -2.57
N GLU A 107 -23.85 -18.56 -2.06
CA GLU A 107 -24.43 -19.85 -2.37
C GLU A 107 -25.54 -19.69 -3.40
N GLN A 108 -25.54 -20.59 -4.40
CA GLN A 108 -26.59 -20.60 -5.40
C GLN A 108 -27.79 -21.42 -4.95
N VAL A 109 -28.92 -20.76 -4.78
CA VAL A 109 -30.18 -21.37 -4.37
C VAL A 109 -31.15 -21.46 -5.57
N LYS A 110 -31.76 -22.63 -5.76
CA LYS A 110 -32.75 -22.87 -6.81
C LYS A 110 -34.15 -22.60 -6.29
N ALA A 111 -34.88 -21.73 -6.95
CA ALA A 111 -36.30 -21.49 -6.72
C ALA A 111 -37.09 -21.73 -8.02
N GLY A 112 -37.72 -22.87 -8.11
CA GLY A 112 -38.43 -23.29 -9.34
C GLY A 112 -37.48 -23.50 -10.53
N ALA A 113 -37.65 -22.75 -11.60
CA ALA A 113 -36.81 -22.77 -12.79
C ALA A 113 -35.64 -21.78 -12.73
N PHE A 114 -35.58 -20.92 -11.68
CA PHE A 114 -34.57 -19.85 -11.56
C PHE A 114 -33.55 -20.18 -10.49
N TYR A 115 -32.35 -19.66 -10.71
CA TYR A 115 -31.28 -19.68 -9.71
C TYR A 115 -30.99 -18.25 -9.26
N PHE A 116 -30.80 -18.06 -7.97
CA PHE A 116 -30.36 -16.79 -7.41
C PHE A 116 -29.26 -17.03 -6.38
N ASN A 117 -28.37 -16.04 -6.25
CA ASN A 117 -27.28 -16.11 -5.31
C ASN A 117 -27.70 -15.48 -3.98
N THR A 118 -27.54 -16.20 -2.89
CA THR A 118 -27.71 -15.71 -1.53
C THR A 118 -26.34 -15.59 -0.85
N LEU A 119 -26.15 -14.54 -0.07
CA LEU A 119 -24.93 -14.39 0.73
C LEU A 119 -24.88 -15.51 1.76
N SER A 120 -23.84 -16.34 1.72
CA SER A 120 -23.63 -17.42 2.68
C SER A 120 -22.67 -17.03 3.80
N GLY A 121 -21.74 -16.12 3.55
CA GLY A 121 -20.81 -15.63 4.55
C GLY A 121 -19.93 -14.50 4.04
N VAL A 122 -19.20 -13.89 4.95
CA VAL A 122 -18.13 -12.94 4.66
C VAL A 122 -16.86 -13.52 5.29
N GLN A 123 -15.82 -13.63 4.49
CA GLN A 123 -14.52 -14.09 4.94
C GLN A 123 -13.59 -12.89 5.16
N ASP A 124 -12.69 -13.03 6.12
CA ASP A 124 -11.59 -12.10 6.26
C ASP A 124 -10.43 -12.55 5.37
N PRO A 125 -9.92 -11.68 4.51
CA PRO A 125 -8.83 -12.00 3.61
C PRO A 125 -7.54 -12.27 4.38
N ASP A 126 -6.69 -13.12 3.82
CA ASP A 126 -5.30 -13.21 4.26
C ASP A 126 -4.56 -11.97 3.75
N ILE A 127 -3.85 -11.29 4.65
CA ILE A 127 -3.10 -10.09 4.32
C ILE A 127 -1.69 -10.50 3.89
N GLN A 128 -1.30 -10.10 2.70
CA GLN A 128 0.03 -10.33 2.17
C GLN A 128 0.84 -9.04 2.23
N LEU A 129 2.03 -9.12 2.81
CA LEU A 129 3.00 -8.05 2.91
C LEU A 129 4.33 -8.53 2.34
N THR A 130 5.03 -7.66 1.64
CA THR A 130 6.43 -7.89 1.27
C THR A 130 7.28 -6.88 2.02
N LEU A 131 8.13 -7.38 2.90
CA LEU A 131 9.01 -6.56 3.73
C LEU A 131 10.44 -6.59 3.19
N LEU A 132 11.11 -5.45 3.25
CA LEU A 132 12.52 -5.35 2.93
C LEU A 132 13.34 -5.77 4.14
N GLU A 133 14.22 -6.78 3.96
CA GLU A 133 15.07 -7.24 5.05
C GLU A 133 16.21 -6.26 5.33
N THR A 134 16.52 -6.10 6.59
CA THR A 134 17.62 -5.26 7.06
C THR A 134 18.92 -6.07 7.16
N LYS A 135 20.07 -5.38 7.17
CA LYS A 135 21.39 -6.02 7.24
C LYS A 135 21.59 -6.91 8.48
N ASP A 136 20.90 -6.61 9.56
CA ASP A 136 20.94 -7.34 10.84
C ASP A 136 19.84 -8.41 10.95
N ALA A 137 19.22 -8.76 9.83
CA ALA A 137 18.15 -9.76 9.73
C ALA A 137 17.01 -9.52 10.72
N ARG A 138 16.59 -8.29 10.88
CA ARG A 138 15.60 -7.85 11.87
C ARG A 138 14.24 -8.47 11.62
N ILE A 139 13.77 -8.46 10.36
CA ILE A 139 12.46 -8.98 9.99
C ILE A 139 12.38 -10.48 10.27
N LEU A 140 13.32 -11.25 9.75
CA LEU A 140 13.36 -12.70 9.96
C LEU A 140 13.47 -13.10 11.44
N THR A 141 14.33 -12.39 12.18
CA THR A 141 14.51 -12.65 13.62
C THR A 141 13.20 -12.38 14.37
N SER A 142 12.49 -11.31 14.04
CA SER A 142 11.20 -10.98 14.65
C SER A 142 10.14 -12.05 14.35
N PHE A 143 10.06 -12.55 13.11
CA PHE A 143 9.12 -13.63 12.78
C PHE A 143 9.47 -14.94 13.49
N MET A 144 10.76 -15.25 13.66
CA MET A 144 11.18 -16.42 14.44
C MET A 144 10.79 -16.27 15.92
N GLN A 145 10.97 -15.09 16.50
CA GLN A 145 10.54 -14.79 17.86
C GLN A 145 9.02 -14.86 18.00
N TRP A 146 8.30 -14.28 17.05
CA TRP A 146 6.83 -14.31 17.03
C TRP A 146 6.30 -15.74 16.97
N ARG A 147 6.89 -16.60 16.12
CA ARG A 147 6.58 -18.03 16.11
C ARG A 147 6.80 -18.70 17.48
N ALA A 148 7.89 -18.37 18.18
CA ALA A 148 8.18 -18.92 19.51
C ALA A 148 7.15 -18.48 20.56
N MET A 149 6.50 -17.32 20.37
CA MET A 149 5.38 -16.87 21.22
C MET A 149 4.08 -17.63 20.94
N MET A 150 3.91 -18.22 19.76
CA MET A 150 2.71 -19.00 19.40
C MET A 150 2.75 -20.41 19.97
N VAL A 151 3.91 -21.05 19.99
CA VAL A 151 4.09 -22.45 20.35
C VAL A 151 5.23 -22.60 21.33
N ASN A 152 4.92 -23.17 22.49
CA ASN A 152 5.90 -23.49 23.52
C ASN A 152 6.80 -24.67 23.11
N ASN A 153 7.97 -24.81 23.73
CA ASN A 153 8.91 -25.89 23.46
C ASN A 153 8.35 -27.28 23.75
N ASP A 154 7.34 -27.39 24.59
CA ASP A 154 6.63 -28.65 24.92
C ASP A 154 5.53 -28.99 23.90
N GLY A 155 5.34 -28.16 22.88
CA GLY A 155 4.33 -28.34 21.84
C GLY A 155 2.94 -27.78 22.21
N THR A 156 2.77 -27.15 23.36
CA THR A 156 1.52 -26.49 23.72
C THR A 156 1.35 -25.17 22.98
N LEU A 157 0.10 -24.83 22.68
CA LEU A 157 -0.25 -23.58 21.99
C LEU A 157 -0.61 -22.50 22.99
N ASN A 158 -0.09 -21.32 22.78
CA ASN A 158 -0.45 -20.14 23.55
C ASN A 158 -1.76 -19.52 23.06
N PRO A 159 -2.53 -18.84 23.93
CA PRO A 159 -3.75 -18.19 23.52
C PRO A 159 -3.46 -17.03 22.52
N PRO A 160 -4.35 -16.76 21.55
CA PRO A 160 -4.16 -15.69 20.57
C PRO A 160 -3.87 -14.32 21.19
N ALA A 161 -4.41 -14.03 22.37
CA ALA A 161 -4.17 -12.76 23.06
C ALA A 161 -2.69 -12.50 23.39
N SER A 162 -1.87 -13.54 23.52
CA SER A 162 -0.44 -13.40 23.85
C SER A 162 0.45 -13.09 22.63
N TYR A 163 0.02 -13.46 21.43
CA TYR A 163 0.79 -13.29 20.21
C TYR A 163 0.10 -12.49 19.10
N ALA A 164 -1.14 -12.07 19.31
CA ALA A 164 -1.84 -11.25 18.34
C ALA A 164 -1.21 -9.86 18.22
N MET A 165 -1.26 -9.30 17.03
CA MET A 165 -0.74 -7.97 16.70
C MET A 165 -1.81 -7.18 15.96
N GLU A 166 -1.86 -5.89 16.20
CA GLU A 166 -2.69 -4.96 15.44
C GLU A 166 -1.92 -4.50 14.19
N LEU A 167 -2.54 -4.70 13.05
CA LEU A 167 -2.03 -4.26 11.76
C LEU A 167 -2.99 -3.23 11.18
N THR A 168 -2.51 -2.01 11.02
CA THR A 168 -3.25 -0.94 10.34
C THR A 168 -2.67 -0.74 8.96
N ILE A 169 -3.53 -0.84 7.95
CA ILE A 169 -3.19 -0.56 6.56
C ILE A 169 -4.12 0.54 6.08
N GLY A 170 -3.56 1.56 5.48
CA GLY A 170 -4.36 2.65 4.97
C GLY A 170 -3.70 3.39 3.81
N LEU A 171 -4.49 4.29 3.23
CA LEU A 171 -4.08 5.19 2.18
C LEU A 171 -3.97 6.60 2.75
N PHE A 172 -3.03 7.37 2.25
CA PHE A 172 -2.93 8.78 2.60
C PHE A 172 -2.84 9.65 1.34
N SER A 173 -3.29 10.87 1.46
CA SER A 173 -3.11 11.86 0.42
C SER A 173 -1.85 12.67 0.68
N ARG A 174 -1.03 12.87 -0.36
CA ARG A 174 0.18 13.68 -0.26
C ARG A 174 -0.12 15.14 0.10
N GLU A 175 -1.28 15.64 -0.31
CA GLU A 175 -1.70 17.01 -0.05
C GLU A 175 -2.24 17.21 1.37
N LEU A 176 -2.94 16.20 1.90
CA LEU A 176 -3.59 16.26 3.21
C LEU A 176 -2.68 15.73 4.34
N GLY A 177 -1.60 15.02 3.98
CA GLY A 177 -0.68 14.41 4.95
C GLY A 177 -1.27 13.17 5.64
N LEU A 178 -0.65 12.78 6.76
CA LEU A 178 -1.09 11.62 7.57
C LEU A 178 -2.24 11.94 8.52
N GLU A 179 -2.60 13.20 8.69
CA GLU A 179 -3.68 13.61 9.60
C GLU A 179 -5.07 13.32 9.00
N ASP A 180 -5.17 13.36 7.67
CA ASP A 180 -6.42 13.07 6.97
C ASP A 180 -6.24 11.81 6.10
N LYS A 181 -6.57 10.67 6.70
CA LYS A 181 -6.48 9.35 6.09
C LYS A 181 -7.83 9.05 5.39
N PRO A 182 -7.90 9.09 4.06
CA PRO A 182 -9.15 8.82 3.34
C PRO A 182 -9.64 7.39 3.53
N PHE A 183 -8.74 6.48 3.86
CA PHE A 183 -9.07 5.08 4.13
C PHE A 183 -8.00 4.47 5.02
N ASP A 184 -8.42 3.86 6.13
CA ASP A 184 -7.60 2.98 6.94
C ASP A 184 -8.43 1.85 7.52
N ARG A 185 -7.79 0.73 7.81
CA ARG A 185 -8.36 -0.40 8.50
C ARG A 185 -7.35 -1.06 9.40
N THR A 186 -7.80 -1.39 10.61
CA THR A 186 -7.01 -2.09 11.61
C THR A 186 -7.53 -3.51 11.79
N PHE A 187 -6.65 -4.47 11.70
CA PHE A 187 -6.93 -5.90 11.83
C PHE A 187 -6.14 -6.49 12.99
N LEU A 188 -6.74 -7.45 13.66
CA LEU A 188 -6.01 -8.29 14.60
C LEU A 188 -5.45 -9.49 13.84
N VAL A 189 -4.13 -9.60 13.78
CA VAL A 189 -3.44 -10.57 12.91
C VAL A 189 -2.48 -11.47 13.67
N ALA A 190 -2.20 -12.61 13.04
CA ALA A 190 -1.11 -13.52 13.43
C ALA A 190 -0.36 -13.99 12.18
N PRO A 191 0.92 -14.34 12.29
CA PRO A 191 1.70 -14.79 11.15
C PRO A 191 1.31 -16.23 10.75
N THR A 192 1.13 -16.43 9.46
CA THR A 192 0.92 -17.76 8.86
C THR A 192 2.19 -18.23 8.15
N LEU A 193 2.80 -17.33 7.39
CA LEU A 193 3.97 -17.63 6.58
C LEU A 193 4.90 -16.42 6.54
N ALA A 194 6.19 -16.68 6.68
CA ALA A 194 7.25 -15.76 6.30
C ALA A 194 8.30 -16.61 5.57
N SER A 195 8.58 -16.31 4.33
CA SER A 195 9.49 -17.10 3.49
C SER A 195 10.69 -16.30 3.04
N LEU A 196 11.72 -17.00 2.64
CA LEU A 196 12.91 -16.47 1.99
C LEU A 196 12.87 -16.92 0.55
N ASP A 197 12.56 -15.98 -0.34
CA ASP A 197 12.49 -16.27 -1.77
C ASP A 197 13.75 -15.79 -2.49
N ASN A 198 14.07 -16.47 -3.58
CA ASN A 198 15.13 -16.07 -4.53
C ASN A 198 16.56 -15.91 -3.95
N LEU A 199 16.94 -16.78 -3.02
CA LEU A 199 18.32 -16.84 -2.57
C LEU A 199 19.19 -17.48 -3.65
N ALA A 200 19.97 -16.67 -4.35
CA ALA A 200 20.93 -17.13 -5.36
C ALA A 200 22.25 -16.40 -5.22
N SER A 201 23.35 -17.11 -5.39
CA SER A 201 24.72 -16.56 -5.22
C SER A 201 25.09 -15.46 -6.22
N ASN A 202 24.37 -15.38 -7.32
CA ASN A 202 24.55 -14.38 -8.39
C ASN A 202 23.51 -13.25 -8.34
N ASN A 203 22.63 -13.24 -7.33
CA ASN A 203 21.64 -12.20 -7.17
C ASN A 203 22.14 -11.16 -6.16
N PHE A 204 22.29 -9.91 -6.61
CA PHE A 204 22.73 -8.76 -5.80
C PHE A 204 21.57 -7.82 -5.44
N GLU A 205 20.34 -8.28 -5.55
CA GLU A 205 19.16 -7.50 -5.18
C GLU A 205 18.95 -7.49 -3.67
N SER A 206 18.24 -6.48 -3.20
CA SER A 206 17.82 -6.42 -1.80
C SER A 206 16.91 -7.58 -1.46
N LEU A 207 17.15 -8.23 -0.33
CA LEU A 207 16.35 -9.36 0.13
C LEU A 207 14.95 -8.88 0.53
N ARG A 208 13.94 -9.50 -0.06
CA ARG A 208 12.53 -9.27 0.24
C ARG A 208 11.97 -10.49 0.92
N VAL A 209 11.20 -10.26 1.96
CA VAL A 209 10.56 -11.31 2.76
C VAL A 209 9.05 -11.22 2.54
N PRO A 210 8.46 -12.07 1.71
CA PRO A 210 7.02 -12.18 1.60
C PRO A 210 6.45 -12.82 2.87
N VAL A 211 5.44 -12.18 3.40
CA VAL A 211 4.77 -12.53 4.65
C VAL A 211 3.28 -12.65 4.41
N THR A 212 2.67 -13.68 4.95
CA THR A 212 1.22 -13.84 4.98
C THR A 212 0.74 -13.81 6.42
N LEU A 213 -0.19 -12.92 6.69
CA LEU A 213 -0.82 -12.73 7.99
C LEU A 213 -2.28 -13.16 7.92
N LYS A 214 -2.72 -13.92 8.91
CA LYS A 214 -4.10 -14.33 9.07
C LYS A 214 -4.85 -13.38 9.98
N VAL A 215 -5.99 -12.91 9.56
CA VAL A 215 -6.91 -12.14 10.39
C VAL A 215 -7.57 -13.06 11.41
N LEU A 216 -7.49 -12.68 12.69
CA LEU A 216 -8.00 -13.48 13.82
C LEU A 216 -9.44 -13.16 14.19
N ARG A 217 -9.95 -12.00 13.73
CA ARG A 217 -11.33 -11.56 13.96
C ARG A 217 -11.97 -11.15 12.65
N PRO A 218 -13.27 -11.50 12.46
CA PRO A 218 -14.00 -11.23 11.21
C PRO A 218 -14.46 -9.77 11.06
N PHE A 219 -13.88 -8.82 11.80
CA PHE A 219 -14.18 -7.41 11.71
C PHE A 219 -12.96 -6.57 12.06
N SER A 220 -12.83 -5.41 11.44
CA SER A 220 -11.78 -4.44 11.76
C SER A 220 -11.96 -3.93 13.20
N LEU A 221 -10.84 -3.60 13.83
CA LEU A 221 -10.84 -2.84 15.08
C LEU A 221 -11.08 -1.37 14.69
N GLU A 222 -12.17 -0.79 15.13
CA GLU A 222 -12.50 0.63 15.01
C GLU A 222 -12.19 1.36 16.31
#